data_f12f67a073be5bef1b483f090a555653
#
_entry.id   f12f67a073be5bef1b483f090a555653
#
_cell.length_a   1.000
_cell.length_b   1.000
_cell.length_c   1.000
_cell.angle_alpha   90.00
_cell.angle_beta   90.00
_cell.angle_gamma   90.00
#
_symmetry.space_group_name_H-M   'P 1'
#
loop_
_entity.id
_entity.type
_entity.pdbx_description
1 polymer ?
#
loop_
_entity_poly.entity_id
_entity_poly.type
_entity_poly.pdbx_seq_one_letter_code
_entity_poly.pdbx_strand_id
1 'polypeptide(L)'
;MKNPNELLSPVWTHLTEIKPERAEGIYLYDAGGVRYTDFTSGIGVTNTGHCHLRVVQAIKDQADKLIFGQMNIVIPPVSVALAEALNDVTPPTINRFFFSNSGAEAVEASVKLARHATGKRNIIVFQGSFHGRTAQTMAMTTSKYIYRHNYQPLPAGIFVAPFPFSYYYGWDDEGATEFCMEQLDYLTHGQTTPEETAAVIIEPVLGEGGYVPAPVGFLQELRKFCTQNKILLIVDEVQSGFGRTGKFFAFEHAGIEPDIIVMAKGLGSGLPISGIASSQELMAEWVPGTHGGTYGGGSAISMAAALATVQVLQDENLAGNAANRGDQLISALRKLQNKYPVIGDVRGLGLMVATEFTKKGRPDKDTAKAVQTACLEKRLLLLTCGTYENIIRWIPPLIVTPEQIDEAVQIFGKSLEEIAAN
;
A
#
# COMPACT_ATOMS: atom_id res chain seq x y z
N MET A 1 21.04 -12.73 -24.50
CA MET A 1 21.20 -12.38 -23.08
C MET A 1 21.27 -13.66 -22.27
N LYS A 2 22.11 -13.72 -21.21
CA LYS A 2 22.11 -14.84 -20.26
C LYS A 2 20.73 -14.98 -19.62
N ASN A 3 20.36 -16.18 -19.18
CA ASN A 3 19.14 -16.40 -18.44
C ASN A 3 19.19 -15.58 -17.14
N PRO A 4 18.19 -14.74 -16.82
CA PRO A 4 18.15 -13.99 -15.57
C PRO A 4 18.40 -14.85 -14.33
N ASN A 5 17.89 -16.07 -14.33
CA ASN A 5 18.04 -17.02 -13.21
C ASN A 5 19.48 -17.49 -12.98
N GLU A 6 20.41 -17.23 -13.92
CA GLU A 6 21.83 -17.50 -13.74
C GLU A 6 22.59 -16.38 -13.03
N LEU A 7 22.03 -15.16 -13.01
CA LEU A 7 22.69 -13.96 -12.48
C LEU A 7 21.96 -13.34 -11.29
N LEU A 8 20.63 -13.49 -11.23
CA LEU A 8 19.82 -12.92 -10.16
C LEU A 8 19.57 -13.95 -9.06
N SER A 9 19.43 -13.47 -7.83
CA SER A 9 19.11 -14.33 -6.70
C SER A 9 17.79 -15.07 -6.92
N PRO A 10 17.72 -16.38 -6.65
CA PRO A 10 16.48 -17.16 -6.78
C PRO A 10 15.39 -16.77 -5.78
N VAL A 11 15.68 -15.89 -4.83
CA VAL A 11 14.66 -15.31 -3.95
C VAL A 11 13.66 -14.43 -4.72
N TRP A 12 14.05 -13.92 -5.88
CA TRP A 12 13.16 -13.20 -6.79
C TRP A 12 12.25 -14.18 -7.53
N THR A 13 10.96 -14.18 -7.17
CA THR A 13 9.95 -14.93 -7.91
C THR A 13 9.38 -14.06 -9.04
N HIS A 14 9.43 -14.57 -10.27
CA HIS A 14 8.90 -13.87 -11.43
C HIS A 14 7.50 -14.38 -11.77
N LEU A 15 6.52 -13.47 -11.86
CA LEU A 15 5.17 -13.80 -12.33
C LEU A 15 5.19 -14.18 -13.82
N THR A 16 6.08 -13.54 -14.60
CA THR A 16 6.15 -13.65 -16.06
C THR A 16 7.58 -13.68 -16.55
N GLU A 17 7.78 -14.15 -17.78
CA GLU A 17 9.06 -14.04 -18.52
C GLU A 17 9.14 -12.76 -19.38
N ILE A 18 8.17 -11.83 -19.24
CA ILE A 18 8.13 -10.58 -20.00
C ILE A 18 9.37 -9.73 -19.66
N LYS A 19 10.06 -9.28 -20.71
CA LYS A 19 11.21 -8.36 -20.62
C LYS A 19 10.80 -7.02 -21.21
N PRO A 20 10.24 -6.10 -20.39
CA PRO A 20 9.79 -4.82 -20.90
C PRO A 20 10.99 -3.96 -21.33
N GLU A 21 10.93 -3.39 -22.51
CA GLU A 21 11.94 -2.45 -23.05
C GLU A 21 11.50 -1.01 -22.89
N ARG A 22 10.19 -0.75 -22.97
CA ARG A 22 9.60 0.57 -22.72
C ARG A 22 8.24 0.44 -22.05
N ALA A 23 7.79 1.54 -21.45
CA ALA A 23 6.49 1.62 -20.83
C ALA A 23 5.88 3.02 -21.02
N GLU A 24 4.54 3.10 -21.10
CA GLU A 24 3.81 4.35 -21.27
C GLU A 24 2.38 4.21 -20.72
N GLY A 25 1.95 5.13 -19.89
CA GLY A 25 0.61 5.12 -19.31
C GLY A 25 0.36 3.85 -18.50
N ILE A 26 -0.60 3.03 -18.93
CA ILE A 26 -0.91 1.73 -18.29
C ILE A 26 -0.28 0.56 -19.07
N TYR A 27 0.63 0.78 -19.99
CA TYR A 27 1.13 -0.24 -20.88
C TYR A 27 2.62 -0.50 -20.72
N LEU A 28 2.99 -1.78 -20.78
CA LEU A 28 4.36 -2.26 -20.95
C LEU A 28 4.53 -2.80 -22.36
N TYR A 29 5.72 -2.67 -22.94
CA TYR A 29 6.05 -3.17 -24.27
C TYR A 29 7.36 -3.94 -24.20
N ASP A 30 7.39 -5.15 -24.75
CA ASP A 30 8.62 -5.92 -24.90
C ASP A 30 9.43 -5.50 -26.14
N ALA A 31 10.60 -6.11 -26.34
CA ALA A 31 11.47 -5.83 -27.50
C ALA A 31 10.84 -6.16 -28.86
N GLY A 32 9.84 -7.02 -28.88
CA GLY A 32 9.03 -7.34 -30.06
C GLY A 32 7.89 -6.34 -30.33
N GLY A 33 7.72 -5.36 -29.46
CA GLY A 33 6.62 -4.39 -29.55
C GLY A 33 5.27 -4.93 -29.05
N VAL A 34 5.25 -6.11 -28.43
CA VAL A 34 4.04 -6.66 -27.83
C VAL A 34 3.61 -5.81 -26.64
N ARG A 35 2.37 -5.35 -26.67
CA ARG A 35 1.76 -4.52 -25.62
C ARG A 35 1.09 -5.39 -24.55
N TYR A 36 1.37 -5.09 -23.30
CA TYR A 36 0.73 -5.68 -22.12
C TYR A 36 0.04 -4.58 -21.31
N THR A 37 -1.18 -4.84 -20.88
CA THR A 37 -1.96 -3.93 -20.02
C THR A 37 -1.60 -4.21 -18.56
N ASP A 38 -1.00 -3.22 -17.90
CA ASP A 38 -0.50 -3.36 -16.52
C ASP A 38 -1.54 -2.89 -15.50
N PHE A 39 -2.26 -3.83 -14.92
CA PHE A 39 -3.14 -3.61 -13.78
C PHE A 39 -2.48 -3.96 -12.45
N THR A 40 -1.13 -3.94 -12.41
CA THR A 40 -0.34 -4.15 -11.20
C THR A 40 0.31 -2.87 -10.70
N SER A 41 0.59 -1.90 -11.56
CA SER A 41 1.31 -0.65 -11.25
C SER A 41 2.59 -0.86 -10.46
N GLY A 42 3.32 -1.98 -10.68
CA GLY A 42 4.47 -2.33 -9.84
C GLY A 42 4.10 -2.56 -8.37
N ILE A 43 2.92 -3.12 -8.11
CA ILE A 43 2.30 -3.31 -6.79
C ILE A 43 1.89 -1.95 -6.16
N GLY A 44 1.18 -1.13 -6.96
CA GLY A 44 0.65 0.16 -6.51
C GLY A 44 1.71 1.25 -6.35
N VAL A 45 2.73 1.23 -7.20
CA VAL A 45 3.84 2.19 -7.18
C VAL A 45 3.63 3.31 -8.21
N THR A 46 3.33 2.95 -9.47
CA THR A 46 3.26 3.91 -10.58
C THR A 46 1.86 4.54 -10.67
N ASN A 47 1.48 5.33 -9.66
CA ASN A 47 0.15 5.93 -9.58
C ASN A 47 -0.14 6.88 -10.76
N THR A 48 0.85 7.64 -11.22
CA THR A 48 0.73 8.53 -12.38
C THR A 48 0.84 7.81 -13.74
N GLY A 49 0.96 6.47 -13.73
CA GLY A 49 1.27 5.69 -14.92
C GLY A 49 2.77 5.62 -15.21
N HIS A 50 3.11 4.74 -16.14
CA HIS A 50 4.49 4.59 -16.58
C HIS A 50 4.95 5.83 -17.37
N CYS A 51 6.12 6.34 -17.03
CA CYS A 51 6.81 7.42 -17.73
C CYS A 51 5.96 8.70 -17.91
N HIS A 52 5.22 9.10 -16.88
CA HIS A 52 4.44 10.34 -16.92
C HIS A 52 5.34 11.54 -17.30
N LEU A 53 4.93 12.32 -18.29
CA LEU A 53 5.78 13.36 -18.91
C LEU A 53 6.34 14.36 -17.89
N ARG A 54 5.49 14.87 -16.98
CA ARG A 54 5.89 15.85 -15.95
C ARG A 54 6.87 15.24 -14.95
N VAL A 55 6.66 13.97 -14.54
CA VAL A 55 7.54 13.27 -13.59
C VAL A 55 8.91 13.01 -14.25
N VAL A 56 8.91 12.51 -15.50
CA VAL A 56 10.16 12.28 -16.26
C VAL A 56 10.92 13.59 -16.49
N GLN A 57 10.22 14.68 -16.80
CA GLN A 57 10.86 15.99 -17.01
C GLN A 57 11.49 16.51 -15.70
N ALA A 58 10.77 16.42 -14.57
CA ALA A 58 11.30 16.82 -13.28
C ALA A 58 12.56 16.02 -12.88
N ILE A 59 12.60 14.72 -13.17
CA ILE A 59 13.78 13.88 -12.97
C ILE A 59 14.97 14.40 -13.80
N LYS A 60 14.77 14.66 -15.10
CA LYS A 60 15.80 15.16 -16.00
C LYS A 60 16.35 16.51 -15.54
N ASP A 61 15.46 17.47 -15.28
CA ASP A 61 15.83 18.82 -14.86
C ASP A 61 16.58 18.83 -13.52
N GLN A 62 16.22 17.91 -12.62
CA GLN A 62 16.90 17.79 -11.33
C GLN A 62 18.25 17.09 -11.47
N ALA A 63 18.37 16.09 -12.36
CA ALA A 63 19.62 15.39 -12.62
C ALA A 63 20.72 16.31 -13.15
N ASP A 64 20.34 17.33 -13.94
CA ASP A 64 21.26 18.35 -14.46
C ASP A 64 21.75 19.34 -13.38
N LYS A 65 21.08 19.39 -12.21
CA LYS A 65 21.41 20.34 -11.11
C LYS A 65 22.13 19.69 -9.96
N LEU A 66 21.51 18.67 -9.38
CA LEU A 66 21.99 17.97 -8.19
C LEU A 66 21.32 16.59 -8.11
N ILE A 67 22.14 15.53 -8.10
CA ILE A 67 21.67 14.15 -7.92
C ILE A 67 21.37 13.86 -6.44
N PHE A 68 22.34 14.20 -5.57
CA PHE A 68 22.31 13.87 -4.16
C PHE A 68 22.96 14.94 -3.31
N GLY A 69 22.30 15.27 -2.20
CA GLY A 69 22.85 16.12 -1.15
C GLY A 69 22.39 15.61 0.20
N GLN A 70 23.30 15.02 0.99
CA GLN A 70 22.98 14.41 2.28
C GLN A 70 22.38 15.45 3.25
N MET A 71 21.16 15.22 3.72
CA MET A 71 20.37 16.17 4.53
C MET A 71 21.04 16.60 5.84
N ASN A 72 21.93 15.78 6.40
CA ASN A 72 22.70 16.16 7.59
C ASN A 72 23.84 17.14 7.27
N ILE A 73 24.16 17.37 5.98
CA ILE A 73 25.26 18.22 5.52
C ILE A 73 24.73 19.45 4.79
N VAL A 74 23.78 19.25 3.88
CA VAL A 74 23.16 20.31 3.06
C VAL A 74 21.67 20.08 2.96
N ILE A 75 20.91 21.13 2.67
CA ILE A 75 19.47 21.05 2.47
C ILE A 75 19.17 21.29 0.98
N PRO A 76 18.90 20.24 0.19
CA PRO A 76 18.49 20.42 -1.20
C PRO A 76 17.17 21.21 -1.25
N PRO A 77 17.06 22.30 -2.04
CA PRO A 77 15.82 23.09 -2.09
C PRO A 77 14.56 22.29 -2.46
N VAL A 78 14.72 21.26 -3.27
CA VAL A 78 13.61 20.37 -3.68
C VAL A 78 13.04 19.57 -2.51
N SER A 79 13.82 19.34 -1.44
CA SER A 79 13.32 18.65 -0.25
C SER A 79 12.34 19.53 0.54
N VAL A 80 12.61 20.83 0.60
CA VAL A 80 11.70 21.80 1.22
C VAL A 80 10.43 21.94 0.38
N ALA A 81 10.58 22.09 -0.94
CA ALA A 81 9.43 22.17 -1.84
C ALA A 81 8.53 20.93 -1.80
N LEU A 82 9.11 19.73 -1.66
CA LEU A 82 8.33 18.51 -1.45
C LEU A 82 7.59 18.53 -0.11
N ALA A 83 8.27 18.96 0.96
CA ALA A 83 7.63 19.07 2.28
C ALA A 83 6.48 20.07 2.28
N GLU A 84 6.62 21.21 1.60
CA GLU A 84 5.56 22.20 1.40
C GLU A 84 4.37 21.59 0.65
N ALA A 85 4.61 20.93 -0.50
CA ALA A 85 3.55 20.27 -1.27
C ALA A 85 2.83 19.15 -0.49
N LEU A 86 3.54 18.43 0.38
CA LEU A 86 2.93 17.43 1.25
C LEU A 86 2.12 18.08 2.37
N ASN A 87 2.59 19.21 2.90
CA ASN A 87 1.85 19.95 3.93
C ASN A 87 0.49 20.47 3.44
N ASP A 88 0.38 20.74 2.13
CA ASP A 88 -0.89 21.17 1.52
C ASP A 88 -1.94 20.05 1.40
N VAL A 89 -1.52 18.78 1.52
CA VAL A 89 -2.39 17.60 1.38
C VAL A 89 -2.51 16.76 2.65
N THR A 90 -1.77 17.09 3.69
CA THR A 90 -1.91 16.47 5.02
C THR A 90 -2.83 17.30 5.92
N PRO A 91 -3.41 16.70 6.99
CA PRO A 91 -4.11 17.48 8.01
C PRO A 91 -3.22 18.59 8.58
N PRO A 92 -3.76 19.77 8.95
CA PRO A 92 -2.96 20.89 9.47
C PRO A 92 -2.13 20.57 10.70
N THR A 93 -2.54 19.57 11.48
CA THR A 93 -1.80 19.04 12.63
C THR A 93 -0.57 18.25 12.25
N ILE A 94 -0.51 17.72 11.01
CA ILE A 94 0.60 16.90 10.50
C ILE A 94 1.43 17.73 9.52
N ASN A 95 2.48 18.36 10.02
CA ASN A 95 3.22 19.42 9.35
C ASN A 95 4.75 19.27 9.38
N ARG A 96 5.25 18.08 9.74
CA ARG A 96 6.68 17.74 9.73
C ARG A 96 6.91 16.41 9.04
N PHE A 97 7.98 16.34 8.25
CA PHE A 97 8.28 15.23 7.36
C PHE A 97 9.71 14.72 7.59
N PHE A 98 9.86 13.42 7.64
CA PHE A 98 11.15 12.74 7.60
C PHE A 98 11.17 11.76 6.42
N PHE A 99 12.18 11.85 5.55
CA PHE A 99 12.28 11.07 4.34
C PHE A 99 13.29 9.92 4.44
N SER A 100 12.99 8.81 3.79
CA SER A 100 13.80 7.59 3.67
C SER A 100 13.62 6.95 2.29
N ASN A 101 14.02 5.68 2.08
CA ASN A 101 14.09 5.08 0.74
C ASN A 101 12.93 4.13 0.45
N SER A 102 12.49 3.36 1.43
CA SER A 102 11.51 2.29 1.28
C SER A 102 10.40 2.35 2.33
N GLY A 103 9.24 1.76 2.03
CA GLY A 103 8.15 1.67 2.99
C GLY A 103 8.57 0.99 4.30
N ALA A 104 9.43 -0.05 4.22
CA ALA A 104 9.96 -0.70 5.41
C ALA A 104 10.77 0.27 6.29
N GLU A 105 11.64 1.10 5.70
CA GLU A 105 12.38 2.12 6.46
C GLU A 105 11.47 3.19 7.06
N ALA A 106 10.43 3.60 6.34
CA ALA A 106 9.45 4.55 6.88
C ALA A 106 8.66 3.96 8.06
N VAL A 107 8.27 2.68 7.99
CA VAL A 107 7.66 1.98 9.13
C VAL A 107 8.64 1.87 10.29
N GLU A 108 9.90 1.48 10.05
CA GLU A 108 10.94 1.48 11.09
C GLU A 108 11.08 2.85 11.76
N ALA A 109 11.08 3.92 10.96
CA ALA A 109 11.16 5.30 11.45
C ALA A 109 9.94 5.67 12.31
N SER A 110 8.72 5.30 11.90
CA SER A 110 7.48 5.56 12.65
C SER A 110 7.49 4.85 14.02
N VAL A 111 7.93 3.59 14.06
CA VAL A 111 8.05 2.81 15.30
C VAL A 111 9.13 3.40 16.22
N LYS A 112 10.26 3.81 15.64
CA LYS A 112 11.34 4.46 16.42
C LYS A 112 10.88 5.79 17.01
N LEU A 113 10.18 6.61 16.23
CA LEU A 113 9.60 7.87 16.71
C LEU A 113 8.61 7.60 17.84
N ALA A 114 7.65 6.68 17.62
CA ALA A 114 6.65 6.35 18.62
C ALA A 114 7.26 5.87 19.95
N ARG A 115 8.22 4.96 19.89
CA ARG A 115 8.93 4.48 21.08
C ARG A 115 9.73 5.57 21.78
N HIS A 116 10.38 6.43 21.01
CA HIS A 116 11.22 7.50 21.56
C HIS A 116 10.37 8.56 22.27
N ALA A 117 9.30 9.02 21.61
CA ALA A 117 8.43 10.08 22.12
C ALA A 117 7.60 9.63 23.33
N THR A 118 7.16 8.37 23.35
CA THR A 118 6.32 7.87 24.46
C THR A 118 7.09 7.23 25.60
N GLY A 119 8.36 6.84 25.38
CA GLY A 119 9.13 6.00 26.30
C GLY A 119 8.63 4.56 26.43
N LYS A 120 7.55 4.21 25.74
CA LYS A 120 6.91 2.89 25.71
C LYS A 120 7.54 2.00 24.64
N ARG A 121 7.35 0.69 24.70
CA ARG A 121 8.10 -0.26 23.86
C ARG A 121 7.26 -1.11 22.92
N ASN A 122 6.01 -1.42 23.30
CA ASN A 122 5.17 -2.38 22.60
C ASN A 122 4.43 -1.71 21.42
N ILE A 123 4.21 -2.48 20.38
CA ILE A 123 3.47 -2.07 19.17
C ILE A 123 2.37 -3.11 18.95
N ILE A 124 1.15 -2.65 18.70
CA ILE A 124 0.04 -3.50 18.27
C ILE A 124 -0.10 -3.36 16.75
N VAL A 125 -0.22 -4.49 16.07
CA VAL A 125 -0.47 -4.62 14.63
C VAL A 125 -1.72 -5.48 14.41
N PHE A 126 -2.18 -5.59 13.18
CA PHE A 126 -3.38 -6.37 12.87
C PHE A 126 -3.07 -7.63 12.03
N GLN A 127 -3.95 -8.63 12.13
CA GLN A 127 -3.89 -9.82 11.28
C GLN A 127 -4.04 -9.43 9.81
N GLY A 128 -3.27 -10.06 8.94
CA GLY A 128 -3.27 -9.78 7.51
C GLY A 128 -2.40 -8.60 7.09
N SER A 129 -1.75 -7.88 8.01
CA SER A 129 -0.92 -6.71 7.70
C SER A 129 0.37 -7.04 6.96
N PHE A 130 0.87 -6.06 6.20
CA PHE A 130 2.19 -6.09 5.58
C PHE A 130 2.90 -4.74 5.77
N HIS A 131 3.87 -4.70 6.66
CA HIS A 131 4.62 -3.48 6.99
C HIS A 131 6.07 -3.48 6.51
N GLY A 132 6.52 -4.55 5.84
CA GLY A 132 7.87 -4.64 5.27
C GLY A 132 8.59 -5.95 5.59
N ARG A 133 9.89 -6.00 5.23
CA ARG A 133 10.74 -7.20 5.34
C ARG A 133 12.08 -6.96 6.04
N THR A 134 12.28 -5.83 6.71
CA THR A 134 13.38 -5.64 7.66
C THR A 134 13.06 -6.39 8.96
N ALA A 135 14.00 -6.55 9.85
CA ALA A 135 13.79 -7.38 11.04
C ALA A 135 12.55 -6.96 11.86
N GLN A 136 12.41 -5.66 12.17
CA GLN A 136 11.27 -5.15 12.93
C GLN A 136 9.97 -5.20 12.12
N THR A 137 9.99 -4.74 10.87
CA THR A 137 8.77 -4.73 10.02
C THR A 137 8.31 -6.13 9.64
N MET A 138 9.23 -7.10 9.54
CA MET A 138 8.90 -8.51 9.34
C MET A 138 8.18 -9.10 10.58
N ALA A 139 8.56 -8.69 11.80
CA ALA A 139 7.83 -9.05 13.01
C ALA A 139 6.40 -8.51 13.01
N MET A 140 6.17 -7.37 12.36
CA MET A 140 4.89 -6.68 12.22
C MET A 140 4.07 -7.17 11.02
N THR A 141 4.67 -7.89 10.07
CA THR A 141 4.01 -8.42 8.87
C THR A 141 3.35 -9.78 9.19
N THR A 142 2.04 -9.87 9.01
CA THR A 142 1.21 -11.02 9.39
C THR A 142 0.42 -11.62 8.23
N SER A 143 0.52 -11.05 7.03
CA SER A 143 -0.28 -11.44 5.85
C SER A 143 0.03 -12.85 5.33
N LYS A 144 1.30 -13.25 5.33
CA LYS A 144 1.72 -14.59 4.88
C LYS A 144 2.91 -15.11 5.68
N TYR A 145 2.88 -16.39 6.05
CA TYR A 145 3.97 -17.00 6.80
C TYR A 145 5.31 -17.00 6.02
N ILE A 146 5.26 -17.08 4.68
CA ILE A 146 6.45 -17.10 3.83
C ILE A 146 7.32 -15.85 3.98
N TYR A 147 6.74 -14.72 4.36
CA TYR A 147 7.48 -13.49 4.61
C TYR A 147 8.30 -13.52 5.90
N ARG A 148 8.05 -14.52 6.78
CA ARG A 148 8.68 -14.72 8.09
C ARG A 148 9.39 -16.08 8.20
N HIS A 149 9.29 -16.91 7.17
CA HIS A 149 9.76 -18.30 7.18
C HIS A 149 11.29 -18.36 7.35
N ASN A 150 11.74 -19.14 8.36
CA ASN A 150 13.15 -19.33 8.72
C ASN A 150 13.92 -18.06 9.17
N TYR A 151 13.22 -16.98 9.51
CA TYR A 151 13.86 -15.76 10.06
C TYR A 151 13.67 -15.58 11.56
N GLN A 152 13.13 -16.60 12.24
CA GLN A 152 12.97 -16.58 13.70
C GLN A 152 14.33 -16.69 14.43
N PRO A 153 14.49 -16.07 15.64
CA PRO A 153 13.51 -15.27 16.35
C PRO A 153 13.36 -13.85 15.77
N LEU A 154 12.12 -13.36 15.75
CA LEU A 154 11.82 -11.98 15.32
C LEU A 154 11.89 -11.02 16.53
N PRO A 155 12.07 -9.71 16.32
CA PRO A 155 12.03 -8.71 17.39
C PRO A 155 10.78 -8.84 18.27
N ALA A 156 10.97 -8.74 19.59
CA ALA A 156 9.92 -8.80 20.58
C ALA A 156 9.13 -7.47 20.70
N GLY A 157 8.04 -7.51 21.48
CA GLY A 157 7.20 -6.33 21.76
C GLY A 157 6.22 -6.02 20.63
N ILE A 158 5.88 -7.01 19.81
CA ILE A 158 4.85 -6.91 18.77
C ILE A 158 3.69 -7.81 19.16
N PHE A 159 2.50 -7.21 19.21
CA PHE A 159 1.25 -7.89 19.54
C PHE A 159 0.30 -7.81 18.36
N VAL A 160 -0.46 -8.86 18.10
CA VAL A 160 -1.31 -8.98 16.91
C VAL A 160 -2.77 -9.04 17.32
N ALA A 161 -3.53 -8.02 16.93
CA ALA A 161 -4.98 -7.98 17.09
C ALA A 161 -5.69 -8.49 15.81
N PRO A 162 -6.92 -9.00 15.89
CA PRO A 162 -7.70 -9.32 14.71
C PRO A 162 -8.03 -8.05 13.90
N PHE A 163 -8.13 -8.20 12.56
CA PHE A 163 -8.58 -7.14 11.66
C PHE A 163 -10.07 -7.32 11.33
N PRO A 164 -10.89 -6.28 11.24
CA PRO A 164 -12.33 -6.40 11.00
C PRO A 164 -12.65 -6.77 9.54
N PHE A 165 -12.43 -8.03 9.21
CA PHE A 165 -12.68 -8.60 7.89
C PHE A 165 -14.06 -9.28 7.84
N SER A 166 -15.11 -8.49 7.61
CA SER A 166 -16.52 -8.90 7.65
C SER A 166 -16.81 -10.14 6.82
N TYR A 167 -16.34 -10.18 5.55
CA TYR A 167 -16.52 -11.35 4.69
C TYR A 167 -15.89 -12.63 5.25
N TYR A 168 -14.67 -12.54 5.80
CA TYR A 168 -13.97 -13.68 6.39
C TYR A 168 -14.71 -14.26 7.59
N TYR A 169 -15.25 -13.39 8.46
CA TYR A 169 -16.02 -13.81 9.63
C TYR A 169 -17.46 -14.23 9.29
N GLY A 170 -17.97 -13.85 8.11
CA GLY A 170 -19.37 -14.04 7.75
C GLY A 170 -20.32 -13.15 8.55
N TRP A 171 -19.85 -11.97 8.96
CA TRP A 171 -20.55 -10.95 9.74
C TRP A 171 -20.72 -9.67 8.91
N ASP A 172 -21.56 -8.76 9.39
CA ASP A 172 -21.57 -7.40 8.91
C ASP A 172 -20.42 -6.57 9.49
N ASP A 173 -20.27 -5.33 9.03
CA ASP A 173 -19.20 -4.44 9.46
C ASP A 173 -19.31 -4.03 10.93
N GLU A 174 -20.53 -3.96 11.47
CA GLU A 174 -20.79 -3.61 12.88
C GLU A 174 -20.32 -4.75 13.80
N GLY A 175 -20.75 -5.98 13.54
CA GLY A 175 -20.32 -7.16 14.33
C GLY A 175 -18.83 -7.45 14.24
N ALA A 176 -18.22 -7.26 13.03
CA ALA A 176 -16.78 -7.38 12.88
C ALA A 176 -16.01 -6.30 13.65
N THR A 177 -16.53 -5.08 13.68
CA THR A 177 -15.98 -3.95 14.45
C THR A 177 -16.04 -4.24 15.94
N GLU A 178 -17.22 -4.59 16.46
CA GLU A 178 -17.43 -4.91 17.88
C GLU A 178 -16.47 -5.97 18.35
N PHE A 179 -16.43 -7.12 17.66
CA PHE A 179 -15.51 -8.20 17.98
C PHE A 179 -14.05 -7.75 18.01
N CYS A 180 -13.59 -7.05 16.98
CA CYS A 180 -12.19 -6.64 16.92
C CYS A 180 -11.81 -5.61 17.99
N MET A 181 -12.72 -4.72 18.37
CA MET A 181 -12.50 -3.78 19.46
C MET A 181 -12.50 -4.47 20.83
N GLU A 182 -13.39 -5.42 21.07
CA GLU A 182 -13.35 -6.26 22.28
C GLU A 182 -12.03 -7.07 22.38
N GLN A 183 -11.57 -7.65 21.27
CA GLN A 183 -10.30 -8.38 21.25
C GLN A 183 -9.09 -7.46 21.46
N LEU A 184 -9.14 -6.22 20.98
CA LEU A 184 -8.11 -5.22 21.24
C LEU A 184 -8.07 -4.84 22.72
N ASP A 185 -9.24 -4.63 23.34
CA ASP A 185 -9.38 -4.36 24.77
C ASP A 185 -8.83 -5.55 25.59
N TYR A 186 -9.25 -6.78 25.26
CA TYR A 186 -8.74 -7.99 25.90
C TYR A 186 -7.22 -8.14 25.79
N LEU A 187 -6.64 -7.82 24.62
CA LEU A 187 -5.20 -7.88 24.38
C LEU A 187 -4.45 -6.90 25.29
N THR A 188 -4.99 -5.69 25.49
CA THR A 188 -4.36 -4.68 26.37
C THR A 188 -4.55 -4.92 27.87
N HIS A 189 -5.34 -5.93 28.25
CA HIS A 189 -5.46 -6.41 29.63
C HIS A 189 -4.71 -7.73 29.86
N GLY A 190 -4.50 -8.52 28.79
CA GLY A 190 -3.97 -9.88 28.91
C GLY A 190 -2.51 -10.07 28.47
N GLN A 191 -2.04 -9.30 27.47
CA GLN A 191 -0.73 -9.52 26.84
C GLN A 191 0.18 -8.29 26.88
N THR A 192 -0.37 -7.10 26.90
CA THR A 192 0.33 -5.82 27.05
C THR A 192 -0.56 -4.89 27.86
N THR A 193 -0.07 -3.67 28.15
CA THR A 193 -0.90 -2.64 28.77
C THR A 193 -0.80 -1.34 27.97
N PRO A 194 -1.77 -0.41 28.11
CA PRO A 194 -1.66 0.92 27.50
C PRO A 194 -0.40 1.69 27.90
N GLU A 195 0.08 1.48 29.15
CA GLU A 195 1.29 2.14 29.67
C GLU A 195 2.57 1.63 29.02
N GLU A 196 2.57 0.42 28.46
CA GLU A 196 3.70 -0.17 27.75
C GLU A 196 3.59 -0.07 26.24
N THR A 197 2.41 0.25 25.71
CA THR A 197 2.11 0.30 24.27
C THR A 197 2.37 1.68 23.70
N ALA A 198 3.41 1.79 22.87
CA ALA A 198 3.80 3.04 22.22
C ALA A 198 2.83 3.44 21.11
N ALA A 199 2.44 2.48 20.28
CA ALA A 199 1.57 2.74 19.13
C ALA A 199 0.75 1.51 18.73
N VAL A 200 -0.37 1.79 18.05
CA VAL A 200 -1.06 0.86 17.16
C VAL A 200 -0.73 1.27 15.73
N ILE A 201 -0.39 0.33 14.86
CA ILE A 201 -0.20 0.58 13.43
C ILE A 201 -1.22 -0.21 12.61
N ILE A 202 -1.83 0.45 11.63
CA ILE A 202 -2.85 -0.13 10.77
C ILE A 202 -2.70 0.34 9.32
N GLU A 203 -2.93 -0.58 8.37
CA GLU A 203 -3.26 -0.25 6.99
C GLU A 203 -4.78 0.05 6.93
N PRO A 204 -5.25 1.23 6.48
CA PRO A 204 -6.69 1.51 6.35
C PRO A 204 -7.38 0.57 5.35
N VAL A 205 -6.63 0.08 4.39
CA VAL A 205 -6.99 -1.01 3.49
C VAL A 205 -5.84 -2.00 3.49
N LEU A 206 -6.05 -3.22 3.99
CA LEU A 206 -5.02 -4.26 3.95
C LEU A 206 -4.55 -4.48 2.51
N GLY A 207 -3.26 -4.30 2.26
CA GLY A 207 -2.66 -4.51 0.94
C GLY A 207 -2.46 -6.01 0.66
N GLU A 208 -1.37 -6.57 1.12
CA GLU A 208 -1.03 -7.99 0.92
C GLU A 208 -2.02 -8.95 1.61
N GLY A 209 -2.75 -8.48 2.63
CA GLY A 209 -3.79 -9.24 3.32
C GLY A 209 -5.06 -9.47 2.51
N GLY A 210 -5.24 -8.81 1.36
CA GLY A 210 -6.37 -9.13 0.47
C GLY A 210 -7.25 -7.96 0.05
N TYR A 211 -6.74 -6.73 0.06
CA TYR A 211 -7.49 -5.52 -0.31
C TYR A 211 -8.79 -5.40 0.47
N VAL A 212 -8.65 -5.47 1.79
CA VAL A 212 -9.77 -5.41 2.73
C VAL A 212 -9.83 -4.03 3.33
N PRO A 213 -10.82 -3.19 2.98
CA PRO A 213 -11.05 -1.93 3.66
C PRO A 213 -11.45 -2.17 5.12
N ALA A 214 -10.84 -1.44 6.05
CA ALA A 214 -11.33 -1.38 7.41
C ALA A 214 -12.67 -0.64 7.43
N PRO A 215 -13.70 -1.13 8.15
CA PRO A 215 -14.94 -0.39 8.34
C PRO A 215 -14.68 1.01 8.94
N VAL A 216 -15.42 2.00 8.46
CA VAL A 216 -15.30 3.38 8.94
C VAL A 216 -15.49 3.46 10.46
N GLY A 217 -16.50 2.75 10.99
CA GLY A 217 -16.77 2.68 12.43
C GLY A 217 -15.58 2.14 13.22
N PHE A 218 -14.92 1.09 12.70
CA PHE A 218 -13.73 0.54 13.35
C PHE A 218 -12.58 1.55 13.43
N LEU A 219 -12.27 2.25 12.35
CA LEU A 219 -11.20 3.26 12.35
C LEU A 219 -11.49 4.41 13.32
N GLN A 220 -12.77 4.81 13.43
CA GLN A 220 -13.20 5.84 14.37
C GLN A 220 -13.09 5.37 15.83
N GLU A 221 -13.52 4.15 16.15
CA GLU A 221 -13.37 3.58 17.49
C GLU A 221 -11.91 3.34 17.84
N LEU A 222 -11.08 2.86 16.88
CA LEU A 222 -9.64 2.70 17.06
C LEU A 222 -8.96 4.04 17.39
N ARG A 223 -9.32 5.13 16.69
CA ARG A 223 -8.81 6.48 17.01
C ARG A 223 -9.19 6.92 18.42
N LYS A 224 -10.44 6.71 18.82
CA LYS A 224 -10.92 7.01 20.19
C LYS A 224 -10.15 6.19 21.22
N PHE A 225 -10.02 4.88 21.01
CA PHE A 225 -9.26 3.97 21.88
C PHE A 225 -7.83 4.46 22.07
N CYS A 226 -7.12 4.77 20.97
CA CYS A 226 -5.75 5.26 21.03
C CYS A 226 -5.65 6.59 21.81
N THR A 227 -6.58 7.52 21.59
CA THR A 227 -6.61 8.82 22.29
C THR A 227 -6.82 8.64 23.79
N GLN A 228 -7.81 7.84 24.20
CA GLN A 228 -8.15 7.59 25.59
C GLN A 228 -7.01 6.92 26.37
N ASN A 229 -6.28 6.04 25.70
CA ASN A 229 -5.19 5.25 26.29
C ASN A 229 -3.79 5.88 26.11
N LYS A 230 -3.70 7.07 25.49
CA LYS A 230 -2.42 7.74 25.19
C LYS A 230 -1.46 6.82 24.40
N ILE A 231 -2.01 6.12 23.42
CA ILE A 231 -1.32 5.27 22.46
C ILE A 231 -1.31 6.03 21.12
N LEU A 232 -0.17 6.07 20.44
CA LEU A 232 -0.11 6.73 19.13
C LEU A 232 -0.78 5.86 18.06
N LEU A 233 -1.55 6.48 17.16
CA LEU A 233 -2.10 5.83 15.98
C LEU A 233 -1.20 6.10 14.78
N ILE A 234 -0.56 5.06 14.26
CA ILE A 234 0.20 5.08 13.02
C ILE A 234 -0.67 4.52 11.92
N VAL A 235 -0.83 5.28 10.83
CA VAL A 235 -1.54 4.79 9.65
C VAL A 235 -0.52 4.51 8.55
N ASP A 236 -0.48 3.25 8.10
CA ASP A 236 0.37 2.82 7.00
C ASP A 236 -0.33 3.05 5.67
N GLU A 237 -0.02 4.18 5.04
CA GLU A 237 -0.54 4.61 3.74
C GLU A 237 0.42 4.26 2.58
N VAL A 238 1.35 3.35 2.80
CA VAL A 238 2.34 2.96 1.78
C VAL A 238 1.67 2.47 0.50
N GLN A 239 0.56 1.74 0.59
CA GLN A 239 -0.16 1.25 -0.59
C GLN A 239 -1.48 1.97 -0.84
N SER A 240 -2.17 2.42 0.19
CA SER A 240 -3.50 3.04 0.13
C SER A 240 -3.48 4.53 -0.17
N GLY A 241 -2.38 5.21 0.10
CA GLY A 241 -2.23 6.65 -0.08
C GLY A 241 -2.05 7.11 -1.53
N PHE A 242 -1.87 8.41 -1.66
CA PHE A 242 -1.59 9.09 -2.94
C PHE A 242 -2.67 8.84 -3.99
N GLY A 243 -3.92 9.06 -3.62
CA GLY A 243 -5.08 9.01 -4.51
C GLY A 243 -5.65 7.61 -4.76
N ARG A 244 -4.97 6.55 -4.32
CA ARG A 244 -5.30 5.16 -4.66
C ARG A 244 -6.73 4.75 -4.32
N THR A 245 -7.23 5.16 -3.16
CA THR A 245 -8.56 4.78 -2.66
C THR A 245 -9.67 5.76 -3.02
N GLY A 246 -9.37 6.78 -3.83
CA GLY A 246 -10.35 7.82 -4.18
C GLY A 246 -10.31 9.06 -3.26
N LYS A 247 -9.46 9.06 -2.25
CA LYS A 247 -9.04 10.19 -1.42
C LYS A 247 -7.53 10.31 -1.49
N PHE A 248 -6.94 11.45 -1.08
CA PHE A 248 -5.49 11.58 -1.10
C PHE A 248 -4.83 10.58 -0.16
N PHE A 249 -5.36 10.43 1.06
CA PHE A 249 -5.04 9.37 2.01
C PHE A 249 -6.30 8.58 2.38
N ALA A 250 -6.16 7.28 2.63
CA ALA A 250 -7.29 6.41 2.89
C ALA A 250 -7.95 6.67 4.26
N PHE A 251 -7.23 7.15 5.27
CA PHE A 251 -7.82 7.51 6.57
C PHE A 251 -8.88 8.62 6.48
N GLU A 252 -8.84 9.43 5.40
CA GLU A 252 -9.84 10.48 5.15
C GLU A 252 -11.25 9.92 4.96
N HIS A 253 -11.40 8.65 4.52
CA HIS A 253 -12.72 8.02 4.41
C HIS A 253 -13.42 7.86 5.76
N ALA A 254 -12.65 7.72 6.83
CA ALA A 254 -13.17 7.60 8.19
C ALA A 254 -13.27 8.95 8.92
N GLY A 255 -12.74 10.04 8.34
CA GLY A 255 -12.70 11.36 8.96
C GLY A 255 -11.88 11.38 10.26
N ILE A 256 -10.85 10.57 10.36
CA ILE A 256 -9.92 10.54 11.50
C ILE A 256 -8.60 11.24 11.16
N GLU A 257 -7.87 11.67 12.19
CA GLU A 257 -6.51 12.16 12.06
C GLU A 257 -5.56 11.22 12.83
N PRO A 258 -4.58 10.58 12.16
CA PRO A 258 -3.57 9.78 12.82
C PRO A 258 -2.50 10.65 13.47
N ASP A 259 -1.69 10.07 14.35
CA ASP A 259 -0.53 10.75 14.92
C ASP A 259 0.69 10.70 13.97
N ILE A 260 0.80 9.61 13.20
CA ILE A 260 1.88 9.42 12.22
C ILE A 260 1.29 8.82 10.94
N ILE A 261 1.63 9.38 9.78
CA ILE A 261 1.34 8.82 8.46
C ILE A 261 2.63 8.21 7.90
N VAL A 262 2.57 6.96 7.45
CA VAL A 262 3.69 6.31 6.74
C VAL A 262 3.43 6.34 5.23
N MET A 263 4.40 6.80 4.45
CA MET A 263 4.26 7.08 3.01
C MET A 263 5.38 6.42 2.21
N ALA A 264 5.06 5.87 1.03
CA ALA A 264 6.01 5.37 0.03
C ALA A 264 5.31 5.16 -1.32
N LYS A 265 5.77 4.20 -2.13
CA LYS A 265 5.16 3.73 -3.39
C LYS A 265 4.66 4.88 -4.27
N GLY A 266 3.35 5.18 -4.22
CA GLY A 266 2.70 6.23 -4.99
C GLY A 266 3.29 7.62 -4.79
N LEU A 267 4.00 7.88 -3.69
CA LEU A 267 4.74 9.12 -3.47
C LEU A 267 5.78 9.39 -4.56
N GLY A 268 6.58 8.38 -4.92
CA GLY A 268 7.68 8.54 -5.88
C GLY A 268 7.33 8.15 -7.32
N SER A 269 6.16 7.55 -7.51
CA SER A 269 5.65 7.05 -8.81
C SER A 269 6.70 6.28 -9.63
N GLY A 270 7.53 5.48 -8.97
CA GLY A 270 8.60 4.64 -9.56
C GLY A 270 9.98 4.87 -8.98
N LEU A 271 10.27 6.04 -8.41
CA LEU A 271 11.54 6.33 -7.76
C LEU A 271 11.53 5.88 -6.28
N PRO A 272 12.67 5.38 -5.77
CA PRO A 272 12.81 5.02 -4.35
C PRO A 272 12.75 6.28 -3.47
N ILE A 273 11.64 6.46 -2.80
CA ILE A 273 11.42 7.46 -1.75
C ILE A 273 10.30 6.99 -0.85
N SER A 274 10.43 7.29 0.43
CA SER A 274 9.42 7.08 1.44
C SER A 274 9.57 8.12 2.55
N GLY A 275 8.69 8.13 3.50
CA GLY A 275 8.81 9.00 4.66
C GLY A 275 7.70 8.80 5.66
N ILE A 276 7.81 9.52 6.74
CA ILE A 276 6.74 9.69 7.72
C ILE A 276 6.38 11.17 7.83
N ALA A 277 5.10 11.40 8.09
CA ALA A 277 4.59 12.73 8.46
C ALA A 277 3.97 12.67 9.84
N SER A 278 4.16 13.72 10.63
CA SER A 278 3.63 13.84 11.99
C SER A 278 3.53 15.32 12.41
N SER A 279 3.06 15.56 13.63
CA SER A 279 3.04 16.91 14.18
C SER A 279 4.45 17.41 14.52
N GLN A 280 4.60 18.74 14.58
CA GLN A 280 5.84 19.38 15.03
C GLN A 280 6.21 18.93 16.44
N GLU A 281 5.24 18.84 17.31
CA GLU A 281 5.43 18.48 18.72
C GLU A 281 5.97 17.07 18.83
N LEU A 282 5.35 16.09 18.11
CA LEU A 282 5.79 14.71 18.16
C LEU A 282 7.18 14.52 17.52
N MET A 283 7.45 15.20 16.39
CA MET A 283 8.77 15.14 15.75
C MET A 283 9.87 15.78 16.59
N ALA A 284 9.55 16.80 17.43
CA ALA A 284 10.49 17.45 18.29
C ALA A 284 10.99 16.57 19.47
N GLU A 285 10.23 15.53 19.81
CA GLU A 285 10.68 14.53 20.79
C GLU A 285 11.86 13.69 20.27
N TRP A 286 12.08 13.66 18.95
CA TRP A 286 13.18 12.89 18.36
C TRP A 286 14.51 13.63 18.52
N VAL A 287 15.40 13.10 19.33
CA VAL A 287 16.71 13.73 19.59
C VAL A 287 17.55 13.78 18.31
N PRO A 288 18.04 14.97 17.89
CA PRO A 288 18.86 15.11 16.71
C PRO A 288 20.06 14.15 16.69
N GLY A 289 20.29 13.50 15.55
CA GLY A 289 21.38 12.55 15.35
C GLY A 289 21.09 11.10 15.74
N THR A 290 19.95 10.80 16.37
CA THR A 290 19.58 9.41 16.74
C THR A 290 19.01 8.61 15.57
N HIS A 291 18.68 9.26 14.47
CA HIS A 291 18.22 8.62 13.22
C HIS A 291 18.66 9.45 12.01
N GLY A 292 18.68 8.82 10.83
CA GLY A 292 19.04 9.45 9.57
C GLY A 292 18.38 8.76 8.37
N GLY A 293 18.09 9.54 7.34
CA GLY A 293 17.32 9.10 6.17
C GLY A 293 18.13 8.46 5.05
N THR A 294 19.41 8.23 5.22
CA THR A 294 20.32 7.68 4.19
C THR A 294 20.15 8.38 2.82
N TYR A 295 19.99 7.65 1.71
CA TYR A 295 19.81 8.24 0.38
C TYR A 295 18.46 8.96 0.24
N GLY A 296 17.36 8.42 0.77
CA GLY A 296 16.02 9.00 0.66
C GLY A 296 15.90 10.38 1.27
N GLY A 297 16.65 10.62 2.37
CA GLY A 297 16.75 11.96 2.97
C GLY A 297 17.56 12.96 2.15
N GLY A 298 18.19 12.56 1.04
CA GLY A 298 19.07 13.44 0.26
C GLY A 298 19.02 13.25 -1.25
N SER A 299 18.25 12.26 -1.73
CA SER A 299 18.09 12.00 -3.17
C SER A 299 17.24 13.09 -3.83
N ALA A 300 17.90 14.14 -4.34
CA ALA A 300 17.21 15.24 -4.98
C ALA A 300 16.37 14.80 -6.19
N ILE A 301 16.82 13.80 -6.93
CA ILE A 301 16.09 13.23 -8.07
C ILE A 301 14.78 12.57 -7.60
N SER A 302 14.84 11.73 -6.54
CA SER A 302 13.63 11.08 -6.02
C SER A 302 12.66 12.10 -5.43
N MET A 303 13.16 13.16 -4.79
CA MET A 303 12.34 14.24 -4.27
C MET A 303 11.68 15.07 -5.37
N ALA A 304 12.38 15.32 -6.49
CA ALA A 304 11.81 16.00 -7.64
C ALA A 304 10.71 15.16 -8.32
N ALA A 305 10.92 13.86 -8.43
CA ALA A 305 9.89 12.95 -8.91
C ALA A 305 8.67 12.95 -7.99
N ALA A 306 8.88 12.89 -6.67
CA ALA A 306 7.80 12.91 -5.69
C ALA A 306 7.02 14.25 -5.71
N LEU A 307 7.71 15.37 -5.76
CA LEU A 307 7.08 16.69 -5.90
C LEU A 307 6.20 16.76 -7.16
N ALA A 308 6.75 16.36 -8.30
CA ALA A 308 5.99 16.33 -9.55
C ALA A 308 4.80 15.36 -9.47
N THR A 309 4.96 14.23 -8.77
CA THR A 309 3.89 13.26 -8.56
C THR A 309 2.74 13.85 -7.73
N VAL A 310 3.04 14.51 -6.60
CA VAL A 310 2.02 15.19 -5.78
C VAL A 310 1.26 16.23 -6.60
N GLN A 311 1.97 17.05 -7.36
CA GLN A 311 1.38 18.06 -8.25
C GLN A 311 0.49 17.43 -9.32
N VAL A 312 0.93 16.36 -9.99
CA VAL A 312 0.12 15.64 -10.99
C VAL A 312 -1.14 15.06 -10.38
N LEU A 313 -1.04 14.44 -9.21
CA LEU A 313 -2.20 13.88 -8.51
C LEU A 313 -3.28 14.93 -8.23
N GLN A 314 -2.88 16.15 -7.85
CA GLN A 314 -3.79 17.26 -7.58
C GLN A 314 -4.32 17.88 -8.90
N ASP A 315 -3.43 18.30 -9.81
CA ASP A 315 -3.77 19.03 -11.02
C ASP A 315 -4.67 18.23 -11.98
N GLU A 316 -4.44 16.91 -12.06
CA GLU A 316 -5.21 16.01 -12.92
C GLU A 316 -6.36 15.31 -12.16
N ASN A 317 -6.57 15.66 -10.88
CA ASN A 317 -7.62 15.09 -10.02
C ASN A 317 -7.63 13.55 -10.06
N LEU A 318 -6.46 12.93 -9.91
CA LEU A 318 -6.33 11.48 -10.05
C LEU A 318 -7.02 10.70 -8.92
N ALA A 319 -7.19 11.28 -7.73
CA ALA A 319 -8.02 10.69 -6.68
C ALA A 319 -9.49 10.62 -7.09
N GLY A 320 -10.03 11.67 -7.69
CA GLY A 320 -11.39 11.67 -8.24
C GLY A 320 -11.57 10.65 -9.38
N ASN A 321 -10.57 10.51 -10.26
CA ASN A 321 -10.59 9.45 -11.27
C ASN A 321 -10.56 8.06 -10.62
N ALA A 322 -9.73 7.84 -9.60
CA ALA A 322 -9.67 6.58 -8.88
C ALA A 322 -11.01 6.20 -8.23
N ALA A 323 -11.72 7.15 -7.63
CA ALA A 323 -13.06 6.92 -7.09
C ALA A 323 -14.03 6.46 -8.20
N ASN A 324 -14.14 7.26 -9.28
CA ASN A 324 -15.07 6.98 -10.37
C ASN A 324 -14.76 5.67 -11.11
N ARG A 325 -13.48 5.38 -11.37
CA ARG A 325 -13.06 4.13 -12.06
C ARG A 325 -13.16 2.94 -11.13
N GLY A 326 -12.94 3.14 -9.83
CA GLY A 326 -13.15 2.11 -8.81
C GLY A 326 -14.60 1.64 -8.75
N ASP A 327 -15.55 2.57 -8.71
CA ASP A 327 -16.98 2.26 -8.73
C ASP A 327 -17.40 1.53 -10.01
N GLN A 328 -16.89 1.97 -11.18
CA GLN A 328 -17.11 1.29 -12.45
C GLN A 328 -16.57 -0.16 -12.40
N LEU A 329 -15.34 -0.34 -11.95
CA LEU A 329 -14.68 -1.64 -11.86
C LEU A 329 -15.44 -2.58 -10.90
N ILE A 330 -15.73 -2.13 -9.68
CA ILE A 330 -16.46 -2.91 -8.68
C ILE A 330 -17.84 -3.31 -9.21
N SER A 331 -18.57 -2.38 -9.83
CA SER A 331 -19.89 -2.66 -10.43
C SER A 331 -19.81 -3.70 -11.53
N ALA A 332 -18.80 -3.61 -12.40
CA ALA A 332 -18.60 -4.59 -13.47
C ALA A 332 -18.17 -5.97 -12.95
N LEU A 333 -17.30 -6.03 -11.96
CA LEU A 333 -16.88 -7.28 -11.33
C LEU A 333 -18.02 -7.96 -10.56
N ARG A 334 -18.90 -7.21 -9.89
CA ARG A 334 -20.11 -7.76 -9.25
C ARG A 334 -21.09 -8.38 -10.24
N LYS A 335 -21.17 -7.86 -11.47
CA LYS A 335 -21.94 -8.51 -12.53
C LYS A 335 -21.33 -9.87 -12.91
N LEU A 336 -20.01 -9.97 -12.95
CA LEU A 336 -19.33 -11.25 -13.16
C LEU A 336 -19.51 -12.20 -11.97
N GLN A 337 -19.47 -11.71 -10.73
CA GLN A 337 -19.75 -12.48 -9.52
C GLN A 337 -21.14 -13.14 -9.60
N ASN A 338 -22.16 -12.40 -10.04
CA ASN A 338 -23.52 -12.95 -10.23
C ASN A 338 -23.56 -14.05 -11.28
N LYS A 339 -22.69 -14.00 -12.30
CA LYS A 339 -22.60 -15.02 -13.36
C LYS A 339 -21.72 -16.21 -12.97
N TYR A 340 -20.67 -15.97 -12.18
CA TYR A 340 -19.65 -16.97 -11.83
C TYR A 340 -19.54 -17.15 -10.30
N PRO A 341 -20.24 -18.14 -9.71
CA PRO A 341 -20.27 -18.35 -8.25
C PRO A 341 -18.90 -18.66 -7.60
N VAL A 342 -17.87 -18.90 -8.42
CA VAL A 342 -16.51 -19.07 -7.91
C VAL A 342 -15.92 -17.74 -7.37
N ILE A 343 -16.51 -16.60 -7.75
CA ILE A 343 -16.21 -15.31 -7.19
C ILE A 343 -17.03 -15.15 -5.91
N GLY A 344 -16.39 -15.38 -4.76
CA GLY A 344 -17.05 -15.30 -3.46
C GLY A 344 -17.31 -13.86 -3.02
N ASP A 345 -16.35 -12.95 -3.29
CA ASP A 345 -16.47 -11.55 -2.89
C ASP A 345 -15.81 -10.60 -3.89
N VAL A 346 -16.38 -9.40 -4.00
CA VAL A 346 -15.81 -8.24 -4.73
C VAL A 346 -15.87 -7.02 -3.82
N ARG A 347 -14.70 -6.51 -3.43
CA ARG A 347 -14.54 -5.41 -2.48
C ARG A 347 -13.44 -4.44 -2.89
N GLY A 348 -13.35 -3.32 -2.22
CA GLY A 348 -12.28 -2.34 -2.39
C GLY A 348 -12.73 -0.90 -2.21
N LEU A 349 -11.78 0.03 -2.31
CA LEU A 349 -11.99 1.47 -2.34
C LEU A 349 -11.19 2.09 -3.49
N GLY A 350 -11.82 2.93 -4.30
CA GLY A 350 -11.18 3.51 -5.46
C GLY A 350 -10.58 2.43 -6.38
N LEU A 351 -9.35 2.61 -6.80
CA LEU A 351 -8.60 1.66 -7.62
C LEU A 351 -7.70 0.70 -6.80
N MET A 352 -8.17 0.30 -5.64
CA MET A 352 -7.62 -0.76 -4.80
C MET A 352 -8.71 -1.81 -4.60
N VAL A 353 -8.93 -2.68 -5.62
CA VAL A 353 -10.08 -3.59 -5.71
C VAL A 353 -9.62 -5.05 -5.71
N ALA A 354 -10.40 -5.91 -5.10
CA ALA A 354 -10.17 -7.35 -5.00
C ALA A 354 -11.32 -8.15 -5.58
N THR A 355 -10.98 -9.29 -6.18
CA THR A 355 -11.88 -10.37 -6.55
C THR A 355 -11.42 -11.62 -5.82
N GLU A 356 -12.19 -12.08 -4.84
CA GLU A 356 -11.85 -13.27 -4.02
C GLU A 356 -12.51 -14.51 -4.56
N PHE A 357 -11.73 -15.59 -4.70
CA PHE A 357 -12.18 -16.88 -5.22
C PHE A 357 -12.44 -17.87 -4.10
N THR A 358 -13.60 -18.52 -4.16
CA THR A 358 -14.00 -19.54 -3.18
C THR A 358 -14.67 -20.74 -3.86
N LYS A 359 -14.46 -21.89 -3.27
CA LYS A 359 -15.11 -23.15 -3.66
C LYS A 359 -15.74 -23.79 -2.43
N LYS A 360 -17.06 -23.96 -2.45
CA LYS A 360 -17.81 -24.50 -1.29
C LYS A 360 -17.52 -23.72 0.01
N GLY A 361 -17.46 -22.40 -0.07
CA GLY A 361 -17.18 -21.51 1.07
C GLY A 361 -15.75 -21.53 1.59
N ARG A 362 -14.79 -22.11 0.86
CA ARG A 362 -13.37 -22.13 1.23
C ARG A 362 -12.52 -21.39 0.20
N PRO A 363 -11.39 -20.78 0.59
CA PRO A 363 -10.47 -20.14 -0.35
C PRO A 363 -10.05 -21.08 -1.50
N ASP A 364 -10.10 -20.59 -2.74
CA ASP A 364 -9.73 -21.35 -3.94
C ASP A 364 -8.56 -20.67 -4.67
N LYS A 365 -7.36 -21.02 -4.23
CA LYS A 365 -6.10 -20.54 -4.80
C LYS A 365 -5.93 -21.01 -6.26
N ASP A 366 -6.33 -22.25 -6.56
CA ASP A 366 -6.07 -22.85 -7.87
C ASP A 366 -6.88 -22.13 -8.94
N THR A 367 -8.16 -21.86 -8.69
CA THR A 367 -9.00 -21.09 -9.60
C THR A 367 -8.48 -19.65 -9.75
N ALA A 368 -8.09 -18.97 -8.67
CA ALA A 368 -7.53 -17.63 -8.76
C ALA A 368 -6.28 -17.59 -9.65
N LYS A 369 -5.38 -18.56 -9.49
CA LYS A 369 -4.16 -18.67 -10.28
C LYS A 369 -4.45 -19.03 -11.75
N ALA A 370 -5.38 -19.93 -12.00
CA ALA A 370 -5.78 -20.29 -13.38
C ALA A 370 -6.34 -19.07 -14.13
N VAL A 371 -7.23 -18.30 -13.48
CA VAL A 371 -7.79 -17.07 -14.08
C VAL A 371 -6.70 -16.00 -14.29
N GLN A 372 -5.79 -15.83 -13.34
CA GLN A 372 -4.63 -14.93 -13.49
C GLN A 372 -3.80 -15.32 -14.71
N THR A 373 -3.48 -16.59 -14.87
CA THR A 373 -2.71 -17.11 -16.02
C THR A 373 -3.44 -16.87 -17.34
N ALA A 374 -4.74 -17.18 -17.41
CA ALA A 374 -5.54 -16.94 -18.59
C ALA A 374 -5.65 -15.44 -18.96
N CYS A 375 -5.65 -14.54 -17.97
CA CYS A 375 -5.57 -13.09 -18.20
C CYS A 375 -4.21 -12.70 -18.77
N LEU A 376 -3.12 -13.26 -18.24
CA LEU A 376 -1.76 -13.00 -18.73
C LEU A 376 -1.58 -13.45 -20.20
N GLU A 377 -2.11 -14.60 -20.60
CA GLU A 377 -2.10 -15.07 -21.98
C GLU A 377 -2.83 -14.10 -22.93
N LYS A 378 -3.82 -13.38 -22.39
CA LYS A 378 -4.52 -12.28 -23.09
C LYS A 378 -3.89 -10.91 -22.86
N ARG A 379 -2.62 -10.87 -22.33
CA ARG A 379 -1.82 -9.67 -22.10
C ARG A 379 -2.38 -8.70 -21.05
N LEU A 380 -3.17 -9.17 -20.12
CA LEU A 380 -3.60 -8.42 -18.93
C LEU A 380 -2.81 -8.93 -17.71
N LEU A 381 -2.01 -8.04 -17.12
CA LEU A 381 -1.24 -8.34 -15.92
C LEU A 381 -2.08 -8.04 -14.68
N LEU A 382 -2.32 -9.09 -13.89
CA LEU A 382 -2.98 -9.05 -12.59
C LEU A 382 -2.11 -9.79 -11.57
N LEU A 383 -2.30 -9.51 -10.28
CA LEU A 383 -1.56 -10.16 -9.20
C LEU A 383 -2.52 -10.85 -8.23
N THR A 384 -2.06 -11.96 -7.63
CA THR A 384 -2.75 -12.55 -6.49
C THR A 384 -2.25 -11.95 -5.17
N CYS A 385 -3.09 -12.00 -4.14
CA CYS A 385 -2.77 -11.63 -2.76
C CYS A 385 -3.67 -12.41 -1.77
N GLY A 386 -3.69 -11.97 -0.51
CA GLY A 386 -4.40 -12.62 0.58
C GLY A 386 -3.59 -13.76 1.20
N THR A 387 -3.92 -14.11 2.43
CA THR A 387 -3.25 -15.15 3.21
C THR A 387 -3.29 -16.50 2.51
N TYR A 388 -4.37 -16.77 1.79
CA TYR A 388 -4.60 -18.02 1.05
C TYR A 388 -4.28 -17.92 -0.45
N GLU A 389 -3.81 -16.76 -0.93
CA GLU A 389 -3.47 -16.51 -2.34
C GLU A 389 -4.64 -16.74 -3.33
N ASN A 390 -5.86 -16.65 -2.83
CA ASN A 390 -7.11 -16.85 -3.58
C ASN A 390 -7.77 -15.55 -4.05
N ILE A 391 -7.06 -14.42 -3.96
CA ILE A 391 -7.59 -13.10 -4.27
C ILE A 391 -6.80 -12.53 -5.43
N ILE A 392 -7.48 -12.12 -6.49
CA ILE A 392 -6.91 -11.30 -7.57
C ILE A 392 -7.11 -9.84 -7.21
N ARG A 393 -6.03 -9.07 -7.21
CA ARG A 393 -6.03 -7.64 -6.95
C ARG A 393 -5.95 -6.83 -8.25
N TRP A 394 -6.75 -5.78 -8.29
CA TRP A 394 -6.86 -4.81 -9.35
C TRP A 394 -6.30 -3.50 -8.85
N ILE A 395 -5.15 -3.11 -9.39
CA ILE A 395 -4.42 -1.93 -8.93
C ILE A 395 -3.77 -1.19 -10.12
N PRO A 396 -4.58 -0.77 -11.13
CA PRO A 396 -4.06 -0.05 -12.29
C PRO A 396 -3.50 1.32 -11.89
N PRO A 397 -2.71 1.96 -12.74
CA PRO A 397 -2.38 3.37 -12.60
C PRO A 397 -3.66 4.24 -12.50
N LEU A 398 -3.59 5.34 -11.75
CA LEU A 398 -4.76 6.18 -11.49
C LEU A 398 -5.25 6.97 -12.71
N ILE A 399 -4.45 7.00 -13.77
CA ILE A 399 -4.79 7.60 -15.08
C ILE A 399 -5.64 6.69 -15.96
N VAL A 400 -5.99 5.49 -15.50
CA VAL A 400 -6.78 4.53 -16.29
C VAL A 400 -8.09 5.14 -16.77
N THR A 401 -8.45 4.89 -18.05
CA THR A 401 -9.69 5.41 -18.65
C THR A 401 -10.86 4.44 -18.44
N PRO A 402 -12.12 4.92 -18.65
CA PRO A 402 -13.29 4.04 -18.64
C PRO A 402 -13.17 2.85 -19.59
N GLU A 403 -12.71 3.10 -20.81
CA GLU A 403 -12.58 2.11 -21.86
C GLU A 403 -11.54 1.03 -21.50
N GLN A 404 -10.45 1.44 -20.83
CA GLN A 404 -9.40 0.55 -20.37
C GLN A 404 -9.90 -0.36 -19.22
N ILE A 405 -10.76 0.15 -18.34
CA ILE A 405 -11.43 -0.67 -17.32
C ILE A 405 -12.34 -1.70 -17.99
N ASP A 406 -13.16 -1.27 -18.97
CA ASP A 406 -14.11 -2.16 -19.66
C ASP A 406 -13.35 -3.25 -20.45
N GLU A 407 -12.25 -2.91 -21.13
CA GLU A 407 -11.38 -3.87 -21.82
C GLU A 407 -10.80 -4.91 -20.85
N ALA A 408 -10.27 -4.48 -19.71
CA ALA A 408 -9.70 -5.37 -18.70
C ALA A 408 -10.75 -6.31 -18.10
N VAL A 409 -11.94 -5.80 -17.78
CA VAL A 409 -13.05 -6.61 -17.27
C VAL A 409 -13.55 -7.62 -18.33
N GLN A 410 -13.57 -7.22 -19.61
CA GLN A 410 -13.94 -8.13 -20.70
C GLN A 410 -12.92 -9.27 -20.84
N ILE A 411 -11.62 -8.98 -20.75
CA ILE A 411 -10.55 -10.01 -20.77
C ILE A 411 -10.74 -10.97 -19.61
N PHE A 412 -10.98 -10.43 -18.40
CA PHE A 412 -11.21 -11.24 -17.20
C PHE A 412 -12.45 -12.13 -17.32
N GLY A 413 -13.56 -11.58 -17.85
CA GLY A 413 -14.78 -12.34 -18.08
C GLY A 413 -14.59 -13.52 -19.06
N LYS A 414 -13.84 -13.32 -20.16
CA LYS A 414 -13.46 -14.39 -21.09
C LYS A 414 -12.59 -15.45 -20.41
N SER A 415 -11.65 -15.02 -19.56
CA SER A 415 -10.79 -15.93 -18.80
C SER A 415 -11.57 -16.77 -17.79
N LEU A 416 -12.56 -16.18 -17.13
CA LEU A 416 -13.49 -16.93 -16.26
C LEU A 416 -14.32 -17.95 -17.04
N GLU A 417 -14.80 -17.61 -18.24
CA GLU A 417 -15.58 -18.50 -19.09
C GLU A 417 -14.78 -19.73 -19.54
N GLU A 418 -13.52 -19.54 -19.92
CA GLU A 418 -12.61 -20.63 -20.28
C GLU A 418 -12.33 -21.57 -19.09
N ILE A 419 -12.09 -21.01 -17.90
CA ILE A 419 -11.82 -21.82 -16.69
C ILE A 419 -13.10 -22.55 -16.21
N ALA A 420 -14.27 -21.95 -16.35
CA ALA A 420 -15.55 -22.60 -15.98
C ALA A 420 -15.98 -23.71 -16.95
N ALA A 421 -15.46 -23.72 -18.18
CA ALA A 421 -15.75 -24.74 -19.19
C ALA A 421 -14.86 -26.00 -19.03
N ASN A 422 -13.79 -25.93 -18.29
CA ASN A 422 -12.84 -27.01 -17.99
C ASN A 422 -13.09 -27.61 -16.59
#